data_93c3307c1d3a11c492bb648b929a8446
#
_entry.id   93c3307c1d3a11c492bb648b929a8446
#
_cell.length_a   1.000
_cell.length_b   1.000
_cell.length_c   1.000
_cell.angle_alpha   90.00
_cell.angle_beta   90.00
_cell.angle_gamma   90.00
#
_symmetry.space_group_name_H-M   'P 1'
#
loop_
_entity.id
_entity.type
_entity.pdbx_description
1 polymer ?
#
loop_
_entity_poly.entity_id
_entity_poly.type
_entity_poly.pdbx_seq_one_letter_code
_entity_poly.pdbx_strand_id
1 'polypeptide(L)'
;MDFPERIYTKEEVKLARELIEQGYKHDLQIDGSSEFIVKVGKAFDLIATAGYCDFVQTYIKTIKEISGLSQLREEDAAIWFHLKALDDPVDDAGFIIQKTQQMKDFIEGNLYYETAEIKAVNKRKEFVETLKNKTTDPEIKKKCEENLKRWSEQPFP
;
A
#
# COMPACT_ATOMS: atom_id res chain seq x y z
N MET A 1 12.51 20.05 -10.08
CA MET A 1 13.38 18.93 -9.75
C MET A 1 12.65 17.62 -9.89
N ASP A 2 13.26 16.66 -10.55
CA ASP A 2 12.64 15.37 -10.77
C ASP A 2 12.78 14.47 -9.53
N PHE A 3 11.79 13.64 -9.31
CA PHE A 3 11.85 12.62 -8.27
C PHE A 3 12.96 11.63 -8.62
N PRO A 4 13.80 11.21 -7.65
CA PRO A 4 14.91 10.31 -7.95
C PRO A 4 14.42 8.96 -8.48
N GLU A 5 15.10 8.41 -9.48
CA GLU A 5 14.76 7.10 -10.04
C GLU A 5 14.90 5.99 -9.02
N ARG A 6 15.90 6.11 -8.15
CA ARG A 6 16.13 5.17 -7.04
C ARG A 6 16.23 5.95 -5.74
N ILE A 7 15.63 5.38 -4.71
CA ILE A 7 15.62 5.97 -3.37
C ILE A 7 16.51 5.10 -2.48
N TYR A 8 17.82 5.23 -2.68
CA TYR A 8 18.79 4.37 -2.02
C TYR A 8 19.74 5.13 -1.10
N THR A 9 20.38 6.20 -1.59
CA THR A 9 21.29 6.99 -0.79
C THR A 9 20.54 7.94 0.14
N LYS A 10 21.21 8.44 1.16
CA LYS A 10 20.63 9.42 2.09
C LYS A 10 20.19 10.69 1.35
N GLU A 11 20.95 11.11 0.38
CA GLU A 11 20.63 12.29 -0.45
C GLU A 11 19.38 12.04 -1.29
N GLU A 12 19.23 10.85 -1.87
CA GLU A 12 18.05 10.47 -2.64
C GLU A 12 16.81 10.42 -1.77
N VAL A 13 16.92 9.83 -0.57
CA VAL A 13 15.81 9.77 0.39
C VAL A 13 15.41 11.18 0.81
N LYS A 14 16.38 12.04 1.10
CA LYS A 14 16.13 13.43 1.48
C LYS A 14 15.43 14.19 0.36
N LEU A 15 15.88 14.05 -0.88
CA LEU A 15 15.25 14.69 -2.04
C LEU A 15 13.81 14.22 -2.20
N ALA A 16 13.56 12.90 -2.08
CA ALA A 16 12.21 12.35 -2.15
C ALA A 16 11.30 12.96 -1.07
N ARG A 17 11.80 13.07 0.15
CA ARG A 17 11.06 13.67 1.27
C ARG A 17 10.71 15.12 0.99
N GLU A 18 11.66 15.89 0.50
CA GLU A 18 11.44 17.31 0.19
C GLU A 18 10.39 17.49 -0.90
N LEU A 19 10.45 16.66 -1.95
CA LEU A 19 9.48 16.74 -3.04
C LEU A 19 8.07 16.36 -2.56
N ILE A 20 7.95 15.33 -1.71
CA ILE A 20 6.68 14.92 -1.13
C ILE A 20 6.11 16.05 -0.25
N GLU A 21 6.95 16.71 0.54
CA GLU A 21 6.54 17.86 1.36
C GLU A 21 6.00 19.00 0.50
N GLN A 22 6.50 19.13 -0.73
CA GLN A 22 6.04 20.13 -1.69
C GLN A 22 4.80 19.71 -2.45
N GLY A 23 4.24 18.54 -2.15
CA GLY A 23 3.01 18.07 -2.77
C GLY A 23 3.20 17.10 -3.94
N TYR A 24 4.41 16.58 -4.14
CA TYR A 24 4.67 15.60 -5.21
C TYR A 24 3.81 14.36 -5.03
N LYS A 25 3.25 13.87 -6.15
CA LYS A 25 2.56 12.59 -6.22
C LYS A 25 3.02 11.85 -7.46
N HIS A 26 3.14 10.54 -7.32
CA HIS A 26 3.49 9.68 -8.45
C HIS A 26 2.29 9.51 -9.38
N ASP A 27 2.58 9.35 -10.67
CA ASP A 27 1.61 8.83 -11.63
C ASP A 27 1.72 7.30 -11.56
N LEU A 28 0.94 6.72 -10.65
CA LEU A 28 1.04 5.32 -10.30
C LEU A 28 0.85 4.41 -11.50
N GLN A 29 1.81 3.51 -11.73
CA GLN A 29 1.77 2.53 -12.80
C GLN A 29 1.48 1.15 -12.26
N ILE A 30 0.60 0.42 -12.94
CA ILE A 30 0.33 -1.00 -12.64
C ILE A 30 0.92 -1.80 -13.80
N ASP A 31 1.94 -2.60 -13.51
CA ASP A 31 2.73 -3.31 -14.52
C ASP A 31 2.56 -4.82 -14.36
N GLY A 32 1.91 -5.45 -15.31
CA GLY A 32 1.67 -6.88 -15.28
C GLY A 32 0.71 -7.35 -16.37
N SER A 33 0.26 -8.60 -16.24
CA SER A 33 -0.72 -9.19 -17.15
C SER A 33 -2.07 -8.48 -17.07
N SER A 34 -2.94 -8.72 -18.05
CA SER A 34 -4.29 -8.18 -18.03
C SER A 34 -5.07 -8.61 -16.78
N GLU A 35 -4.91 -9.86 -16.37
CA GLU A 35 -5.54 -10.38 -15.14
C GLU A 35 -5.03 -9.64 -13.91
N PHE A 36 -3.73 -9.41 -13.82
CA PHE A 36 -3.12 -8.68 -12.72
C PHE A 36 -3.68 -7.25 -12.62
N ILE A 37 -3.72 -6.56 -13.76
CA ILE A 37 -4.22 -5.17 -13.83
C ILE A 37 -5.67 -5.10 -13.36
N VAL A 38 -6.51 -6.05 -13.77
CA VAL A 38 -7.91 -6.09 -13.34
C VAL A 38 -8.02 -6.30 -11.83
N LYS A 39 -7.27 -7.23 -11.28
CA LYS A 39 -7.32 -7.53 -9.83
C LYS A 39 -6.81 -6.38 -8.98
N VAL A 40 -5.70 -5.77 -9.38
CA VAL A 40 -5.18 -4.58 -8.69
C VAL A 40 -6.15 -3.41 -8.82
N GLY A 41 -6.79 -3.28 -9.98
CA GLY A 41 -7.82 -2.26 -10.21
C GLY A 41 -8.99 -2.38 -9.23
N LYS A 42 -9.43 -3.60 -8.94
CA LYS A 42 -10.50 -3.83 -7.94
C LYS A 42 -10.06 -3.40 -6.55
N ALA A 43 -8.81 -3.69 -6.17
CA ALA A 43 -8.26 -3.23 -4.91
C ALA A 43 -8.22 -1.70 -4.85
N PHE A 44 -7.84 -1.04 -5.95
CA PHE A 44 -7.83 0.42 -6.03
C PHE A 44 -9.21 1.04 -5.95
N ASP A 45 -10.24 0.39 -6.48
CA ASP A 45 -11.61 0.87 -6.32
C ASP A 45 -11.97 0.95 -4.84
N LEU A 46 -11.55 -0.02 -4.05
CA LEU A 46 -11.78 -0.02 -2.60
C LEU A 46 -10.94 1.05 -1.91
N ILE A 47 -9.70 1.24 -2.34
CA ILE A 47 -8.83 2.29 -1.82
C ILE A 47 -9.46 3.67 -2.08
N ALA A 48 -10.04 3.87 -3.27
CA ALA A 48 -10.75 5.09 -3.62
C ALA A 48 -11.99 5.29 -2.74
N THR A 49 -12.77 4.22 -2.52
CA THR A 49 -13.96 4.28 -1.66
C THR A 49 -13.60 4.74 -0.25
N ALA A 50 -12.49 4.27 0.29
CA ALA A 50 -12.04 4.65 1.63
C ALA A 50 -11.34 6.02 1.67
N GLY A 51 -11.03 6.60 0.50
CA GLY A 51 -10.37 7.92 0.43
C GLY A 51 -8.87 7.87 0.62
N TYR A 52 -8.21 6.77 0.25
CA TYR A 52 -6.76 6.57 0.48
C TYR A 52 -5.92 6.66 -0.80
N CYS A 53 -6.51 7.06 -1.94
CA CYS A 53 -5.74 7.13 -3.20
C CYS A 53 -4.57 8.09 -3.11
N ASP A 54 -4.76 9.29 -2.54
CA ASP A 54 -3.70 10.27 -2.38
C ASP A 54 -2.55 9.72 -1.54
N PHE A 55 -2.88 8.99 -0.49
CA PHE A 55 -1.89 8.36 0.38
C PHE A 55 -0.99 7.40 -0.40
N VAL A 56 -1.60 6.52 -1.20
CA VAL A 56 -0.85 5.54 -2.01
C VAL A 56 0.00 6.26 -3.08
N GLN A 57 -0.59 7.21 -3.81
CA GLN A 57 0.10 7.94 -4.88
C GLN A 57 1.24 8.80 -4.36
N THR A 58 1.19 9.21 -3.10
CA THR A 58 2.26 9.98 -2.49
C THR A 58 3.54 9.16 -2.35
N TYR A 59 3.43 7.86 -2.08
CA TYR A 59 4.59 7.04 -1.71
C TYR A 59 4.90 5.91 -2.69
N ILE A 60 3.95 5.47 -3.50
CA ILE A 60 4.13 4.32 -4.38
C ILE A 60 4.10 4.75 -5.85
N LYS A 61 5.19 4.44 -6.55
CA LYS A 61 5.34 4.74 -7.97
C LYS A 61 4.77 3.64 -8.86
N THR A 62 4.98 2.37 -8.48
CA THR A 62 4.63 1.22 -9.33
C THR A 62 4.11 0.06 -8.48
N ILE A 63 3.10 -0.62 -8.99
CA ILE A 63 2.69 -1.94 -8.47
C ILE A 63 2.96 -2.93 -9.60
N LYS A 64 3.83 -3.90 -9.35
CA LYS A 64 4.37 -4.78 -10.38
C LYS A 64 4.09 -6.25 -10.07
N GLU A 65 3.64 -6.97 -11.08
CA GLU A 65 3.48 -8.42 -11.01
C GLU A 65 4.83 -9.10 -11.01
N ILE A 66 5.01 -10.05 -10.08
CA ILE A 66 6.23 -10.86 -10.01
C ILE A 66 5.85 -12.33 -9.77
N SER A 67 6.81 -13.23 -9.96
CA SER A 67 6.62 -14.66 -9.71
C SER A 67 7.10 -15.09 -8.32
N GLY A 68 7.73 -14.20 -7.56
CA GLY A 68 8.23 -14.49 -6.21
C GLY A 68 7.30 -14.00 -5.12
N LEU A 69 7.84 -13.78 -3.93
CA LEU A 69 7.07 -13.28 -2.79
C LEU A 69 6.66 -11.83 -2.98
N SER A 70 5.41 -11.53 -2.61
CA SER A 70 4.92 -10.15 -2.57
C SER A 70 5.72 -9.36 -1.54
N GLN A 71 6.17 -8.15 -1.91
CA GLN A 71 7.05 -7.37 -1.05
C GLN A 71 7.08 -5.90 -1.47
N LEU A 72 7.50 -5.06 -0.52
CA LEU A 72 7.84 -3.67 -0.80
C LEU A 72 9.29 -3.58 -1.27
N ARG A 73 9.51 -2.82 -2.34
CA ARG A 73 10.86 -2.48 -2.83
C ARG A 73 11.05 -0.99 -2.63
N GLU A 74 11.61 -0.63 -1.47
CA GLU A 74 11.76 0.77 -1.06
C GLU A 74 12.56 1.59 -2.06
N GLU A 75 13.67 1.04 -2.56
CA GLU A 75 14.54 1.77 -3.48
C GLU A 75 13.87 2.14 -4.80
N ASP A 76 12.84 1.39 -5.19
CA ASP A 76 12.09 1.63 -6.43
C ASP A 76 10.74 2.31 -6.17
N ALA A 77 10.40 2.56 -4.91
CA ALA A 77 9.07 3.03 -4.49
C ALA A 77 7.97 2.13 -5.08
N ALA A 78 8.19 0.82 -5.04
CA ALA A 78 7.35 -0.15 -5.73
C ALA A 78 6.84 -1.24 -4.79
N ILE A 79 5.64 -1.71 -5.06
CA ILE A 79 5.10 -2.92 -4.44
C ILE A 79 5.17 -4.02 -5.50
N TRP A 80 5.86 -5.10 -5.17
CA TRP A 80 5.90 -6.31 -6.00
C TRP A 80 4.84 -7.27 -5.48
N PHE A 81 3.96 -7.73 -6.35
CA PHE A 81 2.80 -8.51 -5.98
C PHE A 81 2.74 -9.79 -6.80
N HIS A 82 2.57 -10.92 -6.12
CA HIS A 82 2.37 -12.21 -6.79
C HIS A 82 0.91 -12.33 -7.20
N LEU A 83 0.65 -12.67 -8.46
CA LEU A 83 -0.71 -12.77 -9.00
C LEU A 83 -1.60 -13.71 -8.17
N LYS A 84 -1.07 -14.85 -7.73
CA LYS A 84 -1.82 -15.84 -6.96
C LYS A 84 -2.20 -15.38 -5.56
N ALA A 85 -1.57 -14.32 -5.05
CA ALA A 85 -1.92 -13.73 -3.76
C ALA A 85 -3.11 -12.77 -3.86
N LEU A 86 -3.51 -12.42 -5.09
CA LEU A 86 -4.60 -11.47 -5.36
C LEU A 86 -5.93 -12.19 -5.48
N ASP A 87 -6.44 -12.73 -4.37
CA ASP A 87 -7.69 -13.51 -4.36
C ASP A 87 -8.84 -12.83 -3.61
N ASP A 88 -8.56 -11.82 -2.79
CA ASP A 88 -9.55 -11.06 -2.02
C ASP A 88 -9.26 -9.56 -2.16
N PRO A 89 -10.14 -8.79 -2.82
CA PRO A 89 -9.88 -7.35 -3.03
C PRO A 89 -9.67 -6.56 -1.74
N VAL A 90 -10.36 -6.90 -0.66
CA VAL A 90 -10.18 -6.21 0.64
C VAL A 90 -8.79 -6.50 1.21
N ASP A 91 -8.37 -7.76 1.17
CA ASP A 91 -7.05 -8.16 1.64
C ASP A 91 -5.95 -7.55 0.77
N ASP A 92 -6.15 -7.56 -0.54
CA ASP A 92 -5.21 -6.98 -1.50
C ASP A 92 -5.04 -5.48 -1.27
N ALA A 93 -6.15 -4.76 -1.09
CA ALA A 93 -6.14 -3.34 -0.79
C ALA A 93 -5.43 -3.07 0.55
N GLY A 94 -5.73 -3.87 1.56
CA GLY A 94 -5.08 -3.77 2.87
C GLY A 94 -3.57 -3.96 2.79
N PHE A 95 -3.13 -4.92 1.99
CA PHE A 95 -1.69 -5.15 1.76
C PHE A 95 -1.03 -3.91 1.13
N ILE A 96 -1.69 -3.32 0.13
CA ILE A 96 -1.17 -2.10 -0.51
C ILE A 96 -1.04 -0.96 0.50
N ILE A 97 -2.05 -0.76 1.36
CA ILE A 97 -2.01 0.28 2.38
C ILE A 97 -0.90 0.04 3.39
N GLN A 98 -0.73 -1.21 3.82
CA GLN A 98 0.34 -1.59 4.76
C GLN A 98 1.72 -1.29 4.18
N LYS A 99 1.96 -1.66 2.93
CA LYS A 99 3.24 -1.40 2.26
C LYS A 99 3.45 0.09 2.00
N THR A 100 2.39 0.82 1.73
CA THR A 100 2.47 2.28 1.58
C THR A 100 2.92 2.94 2.88
N GLN A 101 2.39 2.50 4.03
CA GLN A 101 2.82 3.04 5.32
C GLN A 101 4.29 2.73 5.58
N GLN A 102 4.75 1.53 5.23
CA GLN A 102 6.16 1.16 5.35
C GLN A 102 7.04 2.05 4.47
N MET A 103 6.60 2.37 3.25
CA MET A 103 7.32 3.27 2.35
C MET A 103 7.40 4.68 2.93
N LYS A 104 6.31 5.18 3.50
CA LYS A 104 6.28 6.47 4.19
C LYS A 104 7.32 6.51 5.32
N ASP A 105 7.35 5.46 6.14
CA ASP A 105 8.30 5.38 7.25
C ASP A 105 9.74 5.36 6.76
N PHE A 106 10.01 4.66 5.68
CA PHE A 106 11.33 4.64 5.06
C PHE A 106 11.77 6.04 4.61
N ILE A 107 10.89 6.76 3.92
CA ILE A 107 11.20 8.12 3.44
C ILE A 107 11.39 9.08 4.60
N GLU A 108 10.61 8.93 5.67
CA GLU A 108 10.71 9.80 6.85
C GLU A 108 11.88 9.42 7.76
N GLY A 109 12.58 8.32 7.48
CA GLY A 109 13.71 7.86 8.27
C GLY A 109 13.34 7.15 9.56
N ASN A 110 12.11 6.70 9.68
CA ASN A 110 11.59 6.02 10.88
C ASN A 110 11.83 4.51 10.78
N LEU A 111 13.06 4.08 10.95
CA LEU A 111 13.46 2.68 10.77
C LEU A 111 13.51 1.88 12.09
N TYR A 112 12.45 1.95 12.88
CA TYR A 112 12.30 1.08 14.04
C TYR A 112 11.45 -0.12 13.63
N TYR A 113 12.08 -1.28 13.48
CA TYR A 113 11.45 -2.48 12.93
C TYR A 113 10.14 -2.84 13.61
N GLU A 114 10.11 -2.98 14.93
CA GLU A 114 8.89 -3.36 15.65
C GLU A 114 7.82 -2.27 15.58
N THR A 115 8.21 -1.02 15.83
CA THR A 115 7.28 0.11 15.80
C THR A 115 6.74 0.33 14.39
N ALA A 116 7.58 0.20 13.38
CA ALA A 116 7.19 0.35 11.99
C ALA A 116 6.19 -0.74 11.57
N GLU A 117 6.41 -1.98 11.98
CA GLU A 117 5.49 -3.09 11.69
C GLU A 117 4.12 -2.88 12.34
N ILE A 118 4.10 -2.50 13.62
CA ILE A 118 2.86 -2.21 14.36
C ILE A 118 2.12 -1.06 13.70
N LYS A 119 2.84 -0.01 13.32
CA LYS A 119 2.29 1.18 12.67
C LYS A 119 1.67 0.83 11.32
N ALA A 120 2.34 -0.01 10.54
CA ALA A 120 1.85 -0.45 9.23
C ALA A 120 0.59 -1.31 9.37
N VAL A 121 0.56 -2.23 10.32
CA VAL A 121 -0.60 -3.07 10.60
C VAL A 121 -1.77 -2.21 11.09
N ASN A 122 -1.52 -1.26 11.97
CA ASN A 122 -2.55 -0.35 12.47
C ASN A 122 -3.13 0.51 11.34
N LYS A 123 -2.29 0.95 10.41
CA LYS A 123 -2.76 1.69 9.24
C LYS A 123 -3.66 0.83 8.35
N ARG A 124 -3.30 -0.43 8.17
CA ARG A 124 -4.12 -1.39 7.43
C ARG A 124 -5.49 -1.59 8.10
N LYS A 125 -5.51 -1.76 9.42
CA LYS A 125 -6.75 -1.90 10.18
C LYS A 125 -7.62 -0.65 10.07
N GLU A 126 -7.01 0.53 10.21
CA GLU A 126 -7.70 1.81 10.04
C GLU A 126 -8.36 1.91 8.67
N PHE A 127 -7.62 1.53 7.62
CA PHE A 127 -8.13 1.51 6.26
C PHE A 127 -9.35 0.58 6.13
N VAL A 128 -9.25 -0.66 6.62
CA VAL A 128 -10.33 -1.63 6.51
C VAL A 128 -11.56 -1.16 7.28
N GLU A 129 -11.38 -0.56 8.47
CA GLU A 129 -12.46 0.03 9.25
C GLU A 129 -13.15 1.17 8.49
N THR A 130 -12.35 2.05 7.89
CA THR A 130 -12.85 3.17 7.08
C THR A 130 -13.63 2.66 5.87
N LEU A 131 -13.11 1.64 5.19
CA LEU A 131 -13.77 1.03 4.04
C LEU A 131 -15.10 0.42 4.44
N LYS A 132 -15.12 -0.32 5.55
CA LYS A 132 -16.35 -0.92 6.09
C LYS A 132 -17.43 0.13 6.30
N ASN A 133 -17.06 1.29 6.86
CA ASN A 133 -18.00 2.35 7.18
C ASN A 133 -18.47 3.13 5.94
N LYS A 134 -17.66 3.19 4.89
CA LYS A 134 -17.97 3.96 3.68
C LYS A 134 -18.60 3.15 2.56
N THR A 135 -18.33 1.86 2.48
CA THR A 135 -18.88 1.03 1.41
C THR A 135 -20.37 0.82 1.56
N THR A 136 -21.08 0.77 0.43
CA THR A 136 -22.51 0.43 0.38
C THR A 136 -22.73 -1.02 -0.03
N ASP A 137 -21.66 -1.74 -0.37
CA ASP A 137 -21.72 -3.13 -0.83
C ASP A 137 -21.70 -4.07 0.38
N PRO A 138 -22.78 -4.87 0.61
CA PRO A 138 -22.82 -5.80 1.75
C PRO A 138 -21.73 -6.86 1.73
N GLU A 139 -21.34 -7.33 0.55
CA GLU A 139 -20.25 -8.30 0.39
C GLU A 139 -18.92 -7.72 0.85
N ILE A 140 -18.64 -6.48 0.49
CA ILE A 140 -17.41 -5.80 0.91
C ILE A 140 -17.42 -5.55 2.42
N LYS A 141 -18.57 -5.13 2.98
CA LYS A 141 -18.71 -4.99 4.44
C LYS A 141 -18.38 -6.28 5.17
N LYS A 142 -18.92 -7.39 4.67
CA LYS A 142 -18.69 -8.70 5.28
C LYS A 142 -17.20 -9.08 5.22
N LYS A 143 -16.56 -8.86 4.08
CA LYS A 143 -15.13 -9.12 3.92
C LYS A 143 -14.28 -8.24 4.83
N CYS A 144 -14.68 -6.99 5.03
CA CYS A 144 -14.01 -6.10 5.98
C CYS A 144 -14.11 -6.63 7.41
N GLU A 145 -15.29 -7.07 7.82
CA GLU A 145 -15.50 -7.63 9.15
C GLU A 145 -14.66 -8.90 9.37
N GLU A 146 -14.62 -9.79 8.39
CA GLU A 146 -13.80 -11.00 8.43
C GLU A 146 -12.31 -10.65 8.52
N ASN A 147 -11.87 -9.65 7.75
CA ASN A 147 -10.50 -9.19 7.72
C ASN A 147 -10.07 -8.61 9.07
N LEU A 148 -10.91 -7.72 9.63
CA LEU A 148 -10.66 -7.10 10.93
C LEU A 148 -10.59 -8.15 12.05
N LYS A 149 -11.47 -9.15 12.01
CA LYS A 149 -11.46 -10.24 12.99
C LYS A 149 -10.15 -11.01 12.91
N ARG A 150 -9.71 -11.37 11.72
CA ARG A 150 -8.45 -12.10 11.50
C ARG A 150 -7.26 -11.32 12.06
N TRP A 151 -7.19 -10.04 11.79
CA TRP A 151 -6.08 -9.19 12.26
C TRP A 151 -6.15 -8.89 13.74
N SER A 152 -7.32 -8.97 14.37
CA SER A 152 -7.47 -8.83 15.81
C SER A 152 -6.97 -10.07 16.56
N GLU A 153 -7.20 -11.26 15.98
CA GLU A 153 -6.77 -12.53 16.56
C GLU A 153 -5.27 -12.78 16.41
N GLN A 154 -4.63 -12.12 15.45
CA GLN A 154 -3.20 -12.20 15.21
C GLN A 154 -2.56 -10.85 15.53
N PRO A 155 -1.98 -10.69 16.73
CA PRO A 155 -1.41 -9.40 17.14
C PRO A 155 -0.23 -8.96 16.27
N PHE A 156 0.43 -9.89 15.58
CA PHE A 156 1.56 -9.58 14.69
C PHE A 156 1.39 -10.30 13.36
N PRO A 157 1.78 -9.64 12.25
CA PRO A 157 1.77 -10.27 10.94
C PRO A 157 2.82 -11.35 10.83
#